data_be07cd46f1cc623e0b48c24a662c6f33
#
_entry.id   be07cd46f1cc623e0b48c24a662c6f33
#
_cell.length_a   1.000
_cell.length_b   1.000
_cell.length_c   1.000
_cell.angle_alpha   90.00
_cell.angle_beta   90.00
_cell.angle_gamma   90.00
#
_symmetry.space_group_name_H-M   'P 1'
#
loop_
_entity.id
_entity.type
_entity.pdbx_description
1 polymer ?
#
loop_
_entity_poly.entity_id
_entity_poly.type
_entity_poly.pdbx_seq_one_letter_code
_entity_poly.pdbx_strand_id
1 'polypeptide(L)'
;MQIFLITATSRMEKVLDTLHSGSLFHGELIGVTVMDTTRFTRSGVRIVQPDQMMAFVTKEVVDEVFINLPSEDYNISELVSEFESMGIDVSVNLNAFNFASLGNKRVREVGGLSVVTFSTNFYKPSHVFAKRLLDIVGALFGLLICGVASIVLVPLIRKDGGPAFFVQKRVGKNGRYFNFYKFRSMRVDAEEIKKDLMAQNTMTGG
;
A
#
# COMPACT_ATOMS: atom_id res chain seq x y z
N MET A 1 6.08 5.10 6.42
CA MET A 1 6.29 4.76 5.01
C MET A 1 7.12 3.49 4.97
N GLN A 2 6.67 2.47 4.24
CA GLN A 2 7.34 1.18 4.13
C GLN A 2 8.06 1.10 2.79
N ILE A 3 9.37 0.86 2.85
CA ILE A 3 10.27 0.93 1.68
C ILE A 3 10.75 -0.47 1.35
N PHE A 4 10.73 -0.81 0.07
CA PHE A 4 11.33 -2.01 -0.47
C PHE A 4 12.52 -1.64 -1.36
N LEU A 5 13.70 -2.25 -1.11
CA LEU A 5 14.94 -1.95 -1.83
C LEU A 5 15.22 -3.02 -2.89
N ILE A 6 15.52 -2.58 -4.10
CA ILE A 6 16.05 -3.44 -5.18
C ILE A 6 17.46 -2.96 -5.51
N THR A 7 18.44 -3.83 -5.38
CA THR A 7 19.86 -3.47 -5.55
C THR A 7 20.69 -4.62 -6.15
N ALA A 8 21.93 -4.33 -6.50
CA ALA A 8 22.95 -5.31 -6.85
C ALA A 8 23.97 -5.42 -5.70
N THR A 9 24.67 -6.57 -5.59
CA THR A 9 25.67 -6.84 -4.54
C THR A 9 26.70 -5.71 -4.46
N SER A 10 27.18 -5.22 -5.60
CA SER A 10 28.20 -4.15 -5.67
C SER A 10 27.77 -2.81 -5.08
N ARG A 11 26.47 -2.57 -4.94
CA ARG A 11 25.89 -1.29 -4.48
C ARG A 11 25.20 -1.39 -3.12
N MET A 12 25.06 -2.59 -2.60
CA MET A 12 24.23 -2.87 -1.42
C MET A 12 24.76 -2.23 -0.14
N GLU A 13 26.05 -2.39 0.17
CA GLU A 13 26.62 -1.85 1.42
C GLU A 13 26.43 -0.34 1.51
N LYS A 14 26.80 0.38 0.45
CA LYS A 14 26.69 1.83 0.40
C LYS A 14 25.27 2.33 0.62
N VAL A 15 24.27 1.64 0.05
CA VAL A 15 22.85 2.02 0.22
C VAL A 15 22.35 1.71 1.60
N LEU A 16 22.70 0.53 2.15
CA LEU A 16 22.27 0.15 3.50
C LEU A 16 22.88 1.07 4.56
N ASP A 17 24.15 1.44 4.46
CA ASP A 17 24.78 2.38 5.36
C ASP A 17 24.11 3.76 5.30
N THR A 18 23.73 4.20 4.10
CA THR A 18 22.98 5.43 3.88
C THR A 18 21.59 5.36 4.50
N LEU A 19 20.91 4.22 4.40
CA LEU A 19 19.59 3.99 4.99
C LEU A 19 19.63 3.90 6.52
N HIS A 20 20.67 3.27 7.09
CA HIS A 20 20.84 3.12 8.55
C HIS A 20 21.27 4.41 9.24
N SER A 21 21.97 5.31 8.56
CA SER A 21 22.38 6.60 9.14
C SER A 21 21.22 7.53 9.48
N GLY A 22 19.98 7.10 9.24
CA GLY A 22 18.74 7.75 9.71
C GLY A 22 18.46 9.11 9.10
N SER A 23 19.32 9.59 8.20
CA SER A 23 19.27 10.96 7.68
C SER A 23 18.26 11.16 6.55
N LEU A 24 17.68 10.11 5.97
CA LEU A 24 17.23 10.23 4.59
C LEU A 24 15.89 9.61 4.20
N PHE A 25 15.51 8.52 4.80
CA PHE A 25 14.19 7.94 4.59
C PHE A 25 13.38 8.05 5.88
N HIS A 26 12.28 8.78 5.83
CA HIS A 26 11.28 8.79 6.90
C HIS A 26 10.43 7.51 6.83
N GLY A 27 11.08 6.35 6.57
CA GLY A 27 10.43 5.07 6.35
C GLY A 27 11.21 3.90 6.90
N GLU A 28 10.52 2.78 7.06
CA GLU A 28 11.04 1.49 7.51
C GLU A 28 11.38 0.63 6.30
N LEU A 29 12.59 0.05 6.28
CA LEU A 29 12.99 -0.91 5.24
C LEU A 29 12.38 -2.28 5.56
N ILE A 30 11.41 -2.70 4.77
CA ILE A 30 10.66 -3.95 4.99
C ILE A 30 11.25 -5.16 4.28
N GLY A 31 12.07 -4.94 3.26
CA GLY A 31 12.73 -6.02 2.52
C GLY A 31 13.71 -5.50 1.49
N VAL A 32 14.60 -6.38 1.08
CA VAL A 32 15.62 -6.11 0.06
C VAL A 32 15.68 -7.26 -0.92
N THR A 33 15.70 -6.95 -2.21
CA THR A 33 16.05 -7.91 -3.27
C THR A 33 17.41 -7.56 -3.84
N VAL A 34 18.29 -8.55 -3.88
CA VAL A 34 19.60 -8.46 -4.54
C VAL A 34 19.52 -9.22 -5.84
N MET A 35 19.58 -8.52 -6.98
CA MET A 35 19.24 -9.06 -8.29
C MET A 35 20.30 -10.01 -8.87
N ASP A 36 21.56 -9.85 -8.47
CA ASP A 36 22.70 -10.60 -8.99
C ASP A 36 23.13 -11.80 -8.14
N THR A 37 22.43 -12.07 -7.02
CA THR A 37 22.72 -13.23 -6.16
C THR A 37 21.50 -13.74 -5.43
N THR A 38 21.37 -15.06 -5.32
CA THR A 38 20.34 -15.75 -4.54
C THR A 38 20.81 -16.15 -3.14
N ARG A 39 22.10 -15.93 -2.80
CA ARG A 39 22.72 -16.40 -1.53
C ARG A 39 23.13 -15.27 -0.60
N PHE A 40 22.55 -14.10 -0.77
CA PHE A 40 22.86 -13.00 0.13
C PHE A 40 22.10 -13.17 1.47
N THR A 41 22.81 -13.01 2.58
CA THR A 41 22.22 -13.03 3.93
C THR A 41 22.88 -11.92 4.76
N ARG A 42 22.05 -11.08 5.39
CA ARG A 42 22.51 -10.05 6.33
C ARG A 42 21.59 -10.02 7.53
N SER A 43 22.19 -9.97 8.73
CA SER A 43 21.44 -9.86 9.97
C SER A 43 20.64 -8.55 10.03
N GLY A 44 19.38 -8.61 10.44
CA GLY A 44 18.54 -7.44 10.61
C GLY A 44 17.84 -6.94 9.33
N VAL A 45 18.03 -7.59 8.18
CA VAL A 45 17.37 -7.23 6.92
C VAL A 45 16.68 -8.44 6.31
N ARG A 46 15.40 -8.30 5.96
CA ARG A 46 14.64 -9.35 5.27
C ARG A 46 15.04 -9.40 3.80
N ILE A 47 15.70 -10.48 3.39
CA ILE A 47 16.09 -10.70 2.00
C ILE A 47 14.97 -11.44 1.26
N VAL A 48 14.58 -10.90 0.13
CA VAL A 48 13.55 -11.48 -0.77
C VAL A 48 14.25 -11.91 -2.05
N GLN A 49 14.04 -13.14 -2.48
CA GLN A 49 14.61 -13.65 -3.72
C GLN A 49 14.00 -12.93 -4.95
N PRO A 50 14.76 -12.75 -6.05
CA PRO A 50 14.25 -12.03 -7.23
C PRO A 50 12.97 -12.64 -7.81
N ASP A 51 12.85 -13.96 -7.83
CA ASP A 51 11.66 -14.69 -8.29
C ASP A 51 10.43 -14.50 -7.39
N GLN A 52 10.64 -14.16 -6.12
CA GLN A 52 9.58 -13.93 -5.13
C GLN A 52 9.26 -12.44 -4.92
N MET A 53 10.01 -11.55 -5.55
CA MET A 53 9.92 -10.10 -5.37
C MET A 53 8.51 -9.56 -5.63
N MET A 54 7.92 -9.92 -6.76
CA MET A 54 6.58 -9.46 -7.14
C MET A 54 5.49 -9.99 -6.23
N ALA A 55 5.59 -11.27 -5.84
CA ALA A 55 4.68 -11.89 -4.88
C ALA A 55 4.78 -11.23 -3.49
N PHE A 56 5.99 -10.84 -3.08
CA PHE A 56 6.23 -10.13 -1.83
C PHE A 56 5.58 -8.74 -1.84
N VAL A 57 5.85 -7.94 -2.87
CA VAL A 57 5.32 -6.57 -2.98
C VAL A 57 3.79 -6.55 -3.10
N THR A 58 3.20 -7.58 -3.71
CA THR A 58 1.73 -7.72 -3.78
C THR A 58 1.11 -8.11 -2.44
N LYS A 59 1.83 -8.86 -1.60
CA LYS A 59 1.34 -9.40 -0.33
C LYS A 59 1.56 -8.48 0.85
N GLU A 60 2.67 -7.77 0.88
CA GLU A 60 3.06 -6.86 1.96
C GLU A 60 2.63 -5.41 1.62
N VAL A 61 2.55 -4.57 2.65
CA VAL A 61 2.26 -3.15 2.45
C VAL A 61 3.55 -2.43 2.04
N VAL A 62 3.68 -2.05 0.78
CA VAL A 62 4.81 -1.30 0.25
C VAL A 62 4.34 0.09 -0.17
N ASP A 63 4.93 1.13 0.39
CA ASP A 63 4.61 2.52 0.03
C ASP A 63 5.55 3.05 -1.07
N GLU A 64 6.82 2.63 -1.07
CA GLU A 64 7.84 3.06 -2.04
C GLU A 64 8.81 1.92 -2.36
N VAL A 65 9.13 1.75 -3.64
CA VAL A 65 10.21 0.87 -4.12
C VAL A 65 11.41 1.73 -4.47
N PHE A 66 12.56 1.45 -3.86
CA PHE A 66 13.81 2.13 -4.17
C PHE A 66 14.71 1.23 -5.03
N ILE A 67 14.99 1.66 -6.26
CA ILE A 67 15.81 0.92 -7.23
C ILE A 67 17.22 1.52 -7.29
N ASN A 68 18.22 0.71 -6.98
CA ASN A 68 19.63 1.06 -7.08
C ASN A 68 20.41 -0.01 -7.85
N LEU A 69 20.03 -0.20 -9.09
CA LEU A 69 20.67 -1.15 -10.03
C LEU A 69 21.58 -0.44 -11.02
N PRO A 70 22.63 -1.08 -11.55
CA PRO A 70 23.35 -0.60 -12.72
C PRO A 70 22.44 -0.65 -13.96
N SER A 71 22.36 0.46 -14.70
CA SER A 71 21.47 0.57 -15.89
C SER A 71 21.95 -0.27 -17.09
N GLU A 72 23.20 -0.72 -17.05
CA GLU A 72 23.82 -1.49 -18.13
C GLU A 72 23.34 -2.95 -18.11
N ASP A 73 23.02 -3.47 -16.92
CA ASP A 73 22.74 -4.89 -16.71
C ASP A 73 21.23 -5.19 -16.56
N TYR A 74 20.41 -4.16 -16.31
CA TYR A 74 18.99 -4.34 -15.96
C TYR A 74 18.06 -3.40 -16.72
N ASN A 75 16.89 -3.90 -17.13
CA ASN A 75 15.83 -3.08 -17.72
C ASN A 75 15.03 -2.34 -16.65
N ILE A 76 15.62 -1.25 -16.12
CA ILE A 76 15.01 -0.46 -15.05
C ILE A 76 13.66 0.15 -15.48
N SER A 77 13.48 0.47 -16.76
CA SER A 77 12.24 1.04 -17.28
C SER A 77 11.05 0.09 -17.13
N GLU A 78 11.28 -1.19 -17.35
CA GLU A 78 10.27 -2.23 -17.19
C GLU A 78 9.87 -2.39 -15.74
N LEU A 79 10.85 -2.48 -14.82
CA LEU A 79 10.61 -2.53 -13.39
C LEU A 79 9.81 -1.31 -12.89
N VAL A 80 10.18 -0.11 -13.33
CA VAL A 80 9.45 1.12 -12.97
C VAL A 80 8.01 1.04 -13.44
N SER A 81 7.77 0.69 -14.71
CA SER A 81 6.42 0.56 -15.28
C SER A 81 5.56 -0.47 -14.52
N GLU A 82 6.17 -1.57 -14.11
CA GLU A 82 5.49 -2.64 -13.41
C GLU A 82 5.01 -2.18 -12.02
N PHE A 83 5.87 -1.55 -11.22
CA PHE A 83 5.49 -1.01 -9.91
C PHE A 83 4.56 0.20 -10.01
N GLU A 84 4.74 1.08 -10.99
CA GLU A 84 3.80 2.18 -11.25
C GLU A 84 2.39 1.66 -11.57
N SER A 85 2.28 0.56 -12.32
CA SER A 85 0.99 -0.07 -12.65
C SER A 85 0.26 -0.59 -11.41
N MET A 86 1.01 -0.93 -10.34
CA MET A 86 0.49 -1.33 -9.03
C MET A 86 0.14 -0.13 -8.14
N GLY A 87 0.44 1.10 -8.59
CA GLY A 87 0.20 2.33 -7.82
C GLY A 87 1.24 2.60 -6.73
N ILE A 88 2.40 1.96 -6.79
CA ILE A 88 3.50 2.13 -5.84
C ILE A 88 4.44 3.22 -6.36
N ASP A 89 4.88 4.11 -5.47
CA ASP A 89 5.87 5.12 -5.82
C ASP A 89 7.25 4.47 -6.01
N VAL A 90 7.93 4.82 -7.12
CA VAL A 90 9.25 4.27 -7.44
C VAL A 90 10.30 5.36 -7.42
N SER A 91 11.36 5.14 -6.65
CA SER A 91 12.55 5.99 -6.61
C SER A 91 13.74 5.28 -7.22
N VAL A 92 14.39 5.91 -8.19
CA VAL A 92 15.55 5.34 -8.89
C VAL A 92 16.77 6.21 -8.64
N ASN A 93 17.91 5.57 -8.32
CA ASN A 93 19.19 6.25 -8.20
C ASN A 93 19.64 6.80 -9.56
N LEU A 94 19.85 8.13 -9.63
CA LEU A 94 20.20 8.85 -10.87
C LEU A 94 21.54 8.45 -11.51
N ASN A 95 22.51 8.02 -10.71
CA ASN A 95 23.82 7.59 -11.21
C ASN A 95 23.74 6.28 -12.02
N ALA A 96 22.55 5.74 -12.17
CA ALA A 96 22.28 4.47 -12.81
C ALA A 96 21.51 4.60 -14.14
N PHE A 97 21.09 5.82 -14.60
CA PHE A 97 20.03 5.84 -15.62
C PHE A 97 20.06 6.97 -16.67
N ASN A 98 19.60 6.66 -17.88
CA ASN A 98 19.39 7.59 -18.99
C ASN A 98 17.88 7.93 -19.10
N PHE A 99 17.49 9.15 -18.74
CA PHE A 99 16.12 9.56 -18.41
C PHE A 99 15.19 9.92 -19.58
N ALA A 100 15.56 9.68 -20.82
CA ALA A 100 14.87 10.28 -21.96
C ALA A 100 13.40 9.84 -22.16
N SER A 101 12.98 8.70 -21.59
CA SER A 101 11.70 8.06 -21.92
C SER A 101 10.68 7.88 -20.79
N LEU A 102 10.96 8.31 -19.56
CA LEU A 102 10.10 8.03 -18.42
C LEU A 102 9.21 9.22 -18.00
N GLY A 103 7.98 8.93 -17.61
CA GLY A 103 6.87 9.85 -17.33
C GLY A 103 7.07 10.93 -16.24
N ASN A 104 6.06 11.17 -15.43
CA ASN A 104 6.09 12.21 -14.39
C ASN A 104 7.14 11.91 -13.31
N LYS A 105 8.16 12.75 -13.20
CA LYS A 105 9.34 12.55 -12.35
C LYS A 105 9.62 13.75 -11.45
N ARG A 106 10.10 13.48 -10.24
CA ARG A 106 10.70 14.48 -9.34
C ARG A 106 12.13 14.07 -8.99
N VAL A 107 13.06 14.99 -9.16
CA VAL A 107 14.43 14.79 -8.70
C VAL A 107 14.54 15.29 -7.26
N ARG A 108 15.09 14.47 -6.38
CA ARG A 108 15.40 14.84 -4.98
C ARG A 108 16.75 14.27 -4.57
N GLU A 109 17.38 14.90 -3.63
CA GLU A 109 18.61 14.41 -3.04
C GLU A 109 18.30 13.64 -1.75
N VAL A 110 18.87 12.44 -1.64
CA VAL A 110 18.68 11.55 -0.52
C VAL A 110 20.06 11.02 -0.11
N GLY A 111 20.65 11.57 0.98
CA GLY A 111 21.98 11.17 1.50
C GLY A 111 23.14 11.33 0.57
N GLY A 112 23.18 12.41 -0.14
CA GLY A 112 24.20 12.63 -1.16
C GLY A 112 23.99 11.76 -2.41
N LEU A 113 22.85 11.06 -2.50
CA LEU A 113 22.42 10.35 -3.71
C LEU A 113 21.37 11.18 -4.42
N SER A 114 21.59 11.49 -5.71
CA SER A 114 20.55 12.07 -6.55
C SER A 114 19.57 10.97 -6.98
N VAL A 115 18.31 11.07 -6.58
CA VAL A 115 17.27 10.10 -6.93
C VAL A 115 16.15 10.73 -7.75
N VAL A 116 15.56 9.97 -8.66
CA VAL A 116 14.31 10.34 -9.34
C VAL A 116 13.19 9.49 -8.76
N THR A 117 12.15 10.16 -8.31
CA THR A 117 10.91 9.50 -7.88
C THR A 117 9.91 9.61 -9.03
N PHE A 118 9.40 8.47 -9.46
CA PHE A 118 8.25 8.33 -10.35
C PHE A 118 7.02 8.15 -9.48
N SER A 119 6.01 8.97 -9.70
CA SER A 119 4.78 8.88 -8.93
C SER A 119 3.59 9.02 -9.86
N THR A 120 2.62 8.15 -9.70
CA THR A 120 1.36 8.18 -10.45
C THR A 120 0.51 9.41 -10.12
N ASN A 121 0.77 10.06 -8.97
CA ASN A 121 -0.06 11.13 -8.44
C ASN A 121 0.74 12.33 -7.94
N PHE A 122 1.12 13.24 -8.85
CA PHE A 122 1.64 14.55 -8.47
C PHE A 122 0.49 15.52 -8.15
N TYR A 123 0.00 15.49 -6.92
CA TYR A 123 -0.92 16.51 -6.45
C TYR A 123 -0.15 17.77 -6.02
N LYS A 124 -0.64 18.96 -6.43
CA LYS A 124 -0.17 20.21 -5.85
C LYS A 124 -0.48 20.18 -4.34
N PRO A 125 0.46 20.58 -3.46
CA PRO A 125 0.23 20.56 -2.01
C PRO A 125 -1.07 21.26 -1.58
N SER A 126 -1.44 22.35 -2.28
CA SER A 126 -2.69 23.08 -2.06
C SER A 126 -3.94 22.22 -2.31
N HIS A 127 -3.91 21.37 -3.33
CA HIS A 127 -5.04 20.48 -3.65
C HIS A 127 -5.18 19.35 -2.61
N VAL A 128 -4.04 18.83 -2.10
CA VAL A 128 -4.03 17.83 -1.03
C VAL A 128 -4.61 18.43 0.24
N PHE A 129 -4.20 19.65 0.59
CA PHE A 129 -4.73 20.35 1.76
C PHE A 129 -6.21 20.65 1.63
N ALA A 130 -6.64 21.23 0.49
CA ALA A 130 -8.04 21.52 0.24
C ALA A 130 -8.92 20.25 0.28
N LYS A 131 -8.45 19.17 -0.34
CA LYS A 131 -9.11 17.87 -0.26
C LYS A 131 -9.24 17.39 1.18
N ARG A 132 -8.16 17.47 1.98
CA ARG A 132 -8.17 17.01 3.37
C ARG A 132 -9.15 17.81 4.24
N LEU A 133 -9.20 19.13 4.02
CA LEU A 133 -10.15 20.00 4.72
C LEU A 133 -11.60 19.60 4.37
N LEU A 134 -11.90 19.41 3.09
CA LEU A 134 -13.21 18.95 2.64
C LEU A 134 -13.58 17.57 3.19
N ASP A 135 -12.62 16.63 3.23
CA ASP A 135 -12.82 15.29 3.77
C ASP A 135 -13.19 15.38 5.27
N ILE A 136 -12.50 16.23 6.05
CA ILE A 136 -12.75 16.41 7.48
C ILE A 136 -14.12 17.06 7.74
N VAL A 137 -14.42 18.16 7.02
CA VAL A 137 -15.70 18.86 7.17
C VAL A 137 -16.86 17.94 6.78
N GLY A 138 -16.73 17.24 5.65
CA GLY A 138 -17.73 16.27 5.20
C GLY A 138 -17.91 15.11 6.16
N ALA A 139 -16.83 14.61 6.75
CA ALA A 139 -16.88 13.54 7.74
C ALA A 139 -17.58 13.99 9.05
N LEU A 140 -17.28 15.20 9.53
CA LEU A 140 -17.95 15.76 10.73
C LEU A 140 -19.45 15.93 10.49
N PHE A 141 -19.83 16.46 9.33
CA PHE A 141 -21.23 16.62 8.96
C PHE A 141 -21.94 15.27 8.82
N GLY A 142 -21.28 14.31 8.15
CA GLY A 142 -21.79 12.94 8.03
C GLY A 142 -21.95 12.23 9.37
N LEU A 143 -21.00 12.42 10.30
CA LEU A 143 -21.08 11.88 11.67
C LEU A 143 -22.25 12.49 12.46
N LEU A 144 -22.51 13.78 12.31
CA LEU A 144 -23.65 14.44 12.93
C LEU A 144 -24.97 13.85 12.47
N ILE A 145 -25.15 13.70 11.15
CA ILE A 145 -26.34 13.06 10.56
C ILE A 145 -26.46 11.61 11.04
N CYS A 146 -25.36 10.86 11.02
CA CYS A 146 -25.32 9.48 11.48
C CYS A 146 -25.67 9.38 12.97
N GLY A 147 -25.20 10.32 13.80
CA GLY A 147 -25.53 10.40 15.23
C GLY A 147 -27.03 10.60 15.46
N VAL A 148 -27.64 11.55 14.77
CA VAL A 148 -29.09 11.79 14.84
C VAL A 148 -29.88 10.56 14.38
N ALA A 149 -29.51 9.97 13.25
CA ALA A 149 -30.14 8.76 12.74
C ALA A 149 -29.99 7.56 13.69
N SER A 150 -28.88 7.47 14.41
CA SER A 150 -28.61 6.40 15.39
C SER A 150 -29.59 6.39 16.56
N ILE A 151 -30.12 7.55 16.95
CA ILE A 151 -31.09 7.66 18.04
C ILE A 151 -32.35 6.82 17.73
N VAL A 152 -32.73 6.77 16.46
CA VAL A 152 -33.90 6.00 16.02
C VAL A 152 -33.50 4.59 15.57
N LEU A 153 -32.43 4.47 14.78
CA LEU A 153 -32.02 3.20 14.17
C LEU A 153 -31.47 2.19 15.18
N VAL A 154 -30.68 2.63 16.16
CA VAL A 154 -30.08 1.71 17.13
C VAL A 154 -31.13 0.97 17.97
N PRO A 155 -32.13 1.63 18.58
CA PRO A 155 -33.19 0.92 19.28
C PRO A 155 -33.98 -0.03 18.36
N LEU A 156 -34.22 0.40 17.11
CA LEU A 156 -34.99 -0.39 16.14
C LEU A 156 -34.25 -1.69 15.78
N ILE A 157 -32.95 -1.58 15.49
CA ILE A 157 -32.10 -2.72 15.14
C ILE A 157 -31.90 -3.66 16.31
N ARG A 158 -31.84 -3.13 17.54
CA ARG A 158 -31.63 -3.93 18.77
C ARG A 158 -32.87 -4.69 19.25
N LYS A 159 -34.02 -4.48 18.63
CA LYS A 159 -35.28 -5.19 19.03
C LYS A 159 -35.17 -6.71 18.91
N ASP A 160 -34.31 -7.23 18.00
CA ASP A 160 -34.06 -8.66 17.84
C ASP A 160 -32.92 -9.20 18.71
N GLY A 161 -32.42 -8.40 19.68
CA GLY A 161 -31.41 -8.84 20.68
C GLY A 161 -29.97 -8.79 20.23
N GLY A 162 -29.66 -8.44 18.95
CA GLY A 162 -28.29 -8.41 18.44
C GLY A 162 -27.62 -7.03 18.49
N PRO A 163 -26.31 -6.94 18.13
CA PRO A 163 -25.58 -5.69 18.07
C PRO A 163 -26.10 -4.77 16.95
N ALA A 164 -26.14 -3.45 17.19
CA ALA A 164 -26.61 -2.49 16.21
C ALA A 164 -25.64 -2.26 15.06
N PHE A 165 -24.34 -2.46 15.32
CA PHE A 165 -23.27 -2.27 14.32
C PHE A 165 -22.66 -3.59 13.92
N PHE A 166 -22.37 -3.69 12.63
CA PHE A 166 -21.58 -4.77 12.04
C PHE A 166 -20.22 -4.24 11.63
N VAL A 167 -19.17 -4.99 11.96
CA VAL A 167 -17.79 -4.62 11.67
C VAL A 167 -17.22 -5.58 10.63
N GLN A 168 -16.69 -5.05 9.55
CA GLN A 168 -16.06 -5.82 8.48
C GLN A 168 -14.65 -5.29 8.22
N LYS A 169 -13.66 -6.18 8.19
CA LYS A 169 -12.31 -5.82 7.73
C LYS A 169 -12.34 -5.59 6.23
N ARG A 170 -11.82 -4.44 5.80
CA ARG A 170 -11.65 -4.09 4.39
C ARG A 170 -10.23 -3.68 4.09
N VAL A 171 -9.82 -3.88 2.84
CA VAL A 171 -8.53 -3.42 2.34
C VAL A 171 -8.66 -1.96 1.90
N GLY A 172 -7.79 -1.12 2.41
CA GLY A 172 -7.67 0.29 2.06
C GLY A 172 -6.48 0.57 1.16
N LYS A 173 -6.06 1.84 1.13
CA LYS A 173 -4.89 2.28 0.35
C LYS A 173 -3.64 1.50 0.75
N ASN A 174 -2.83 1.11 -0.24
CA ASN A 174 -1.57 0.36 -0.12
C ASN A 174 -1.74 -0.97 0.64
N GLY A 175 -2.86 -1.67 0.45
CA GLY A 175 -3.11 -2.98 1.07
C GLY A 175 -3.40 -2.97 2.57
N ARG A 176 -3.47 -1.80 3.22
CA ARG A 176 -3.69 -1.69 4.67
C ARG A 176 -5.11 -2.06 5.04
N TYR A 177 -5.26 -2.94 6.02
CA TYR A 177 -6.57 -3.33 6.52
C TYR A 177 -7.13 -2.28 7.48
N PHE A 178 -8.44 -2.02 7.37
CA PHE A 178 -9.17 -1.19 8.33
C PHE A 178 -10.52 -1.80 8.67
N ASN A 179 -11.06 -1.45 9.83
CA ASN A 179 -12.38 -1.86 10.27
C ASN A 179 -13.44 -0.92 9.71
N PHE A 180 -14.31 -1.45 8.87
CA PHE A 180 -15.46 -0.73 8.33
C PHE A 180 -16.70 -1.02 9.17
N TYR A 181 -17.28 0.03 9.74
CA TYR A 181 -18.48 -0.05 10.58
C TYR A 181 -19.71 0.31 9.75
N LYS A 182 -20.76 -0.50 9.87
CA LYS A 182 -22.06 -0.21 9.26
C LYS A 182 -23.19 -0.62 10.21
N PHE A 183 -24.37 -0.01 10.06
CA PHE A 183 -25.56 -0.51 10.74
C PHE A 183 -25.87 -1.93 10.27
N ARG A 184 -26.29 -2.78 11.20
CA ARG A 184 -26.71 -4.14 10.86
C ARG A 184 -28.04 -4.08 10.10
N SER A 185 -28.04 -4.60 8.89
CA SER A 185 -29.20 -4.68 8.00
C SER A 185 -29.85 -6.06 7.92
N MET A 186 -29.19 -7.07 8.50
CA MET A 186 -29.66 -8.46 8.51
C MET A 186 -30.04 -8.89 9.92
N ARG A 187 -30.95 -9.86 10.05
CA ARG A 187 -31.31 -10.52 11.32
C ARG A 187 -30.12 -11.29 11.88
N VAL A 188 -30.16 -11.62 13.18
CA VAL A 188 -29.09 -12.38 13.85
C VAL A 188 -28.93 -13.78 13.26
N ASP A 189 -30.05 -14.39 12.86
CA ASP A 189 -30.14 -15.74 12.27
C ASP A 189 -29.94 -15.79 10.74
N ALA A 190 -29.56 -14.65 10.10
CA ALA A 190 -29.46 -14.56 8.64
C ALA A 190 -28.42 -15.53 8.03
N GLU A 191 -27.32 -15.82 8.73
CA GLU A 191 -26.30 -16.75 8.26
C GLU A 191 -26.76 -18.22 8.35
N GLU A 192 -27.55 -18.58 9.36
CA GLU A 192 -28.14 -19.91 9.49
C GLU A 192 -29.19 -20.13 8.39
N ILE A 193 -30.10 -19.16 8.21
CA ILE A 193 -31.10 -19.19 7.14
C ILE A 193 -30.42 -19.28 5.76
N LYS A 194 -29.32 -18.57 5.55
CA LYS A 194 -28.55 -18.65 4.27
C LYS A 194 -27.98 -20.05 4.05
N LYS A 195 -27.45 -20.71 5.08
CA LYS A 195 -26.93 -22.09 4.96
C LYS A 195 -28.03 -23.06 4.59
N ASP A 196 -29.20 -22.92 5.23
CA ASP A 196 -30.35 -23.78 4.95
C ASP A 196 -30.89 -23.58 3.51
N LEU A 197 -30.94 -22.33 3.07
CA LEU A 197 -31.34 -21.99 1.69
C LEU A 197 -30.31 -22.46 0.66
N MET A 198 -29.00 -22.39 0.98
CA MET A 198 -27.96 -22.95 0.10
C MET A 198 -28.02 -24.48 0.01
N ALA A 199 -28.35 -25.17 1.10
CA ALA A 199 -28.54 -26.63 1.11
C ALA A 199 -29.77 -27.05 0.30
N GLN A 200 -30.79 -26.20 0.18
CA GLN A 200 -31.99 -26.44 -0.63
C GLN A 200 -31.85 -25.99 -2.09
N ASN A 201 -30.79 -25.27 -2.42
CA ASN A 201 -30.56 -24.77 -3.76
C ASN A 201 -30.03 -25.87 -4.68
N THR A 202 -30.89 -26.35 -5.55
CA THR A 202 -30.58 -27.38 -6.56
C THR A 202 -30.02 -26.80 -7.86
N MET A 203 -29.85 -25.48 -7.98
CA MET A 203 -29.25 -24.86 -9.16
C MET A 203 -27.72 -24.92 -9.07
N THR A 204 -27.11 -25.73 -9.92
CA THR A 204 -25.66 -25.70 -10.21
C THR A 204 -25.35 -24.51 -11.07
N GLY A 205 -24.80 -23.47 -10.48
CA GLY A 205 -24.30 -22.30 -11.21
C GLY A 205 -24.87 -20.97 -10.69
N GLY A 206 -24.16 -20.38 -9.73
CA GLY A 206 -24.33 -19.01 -9.29
C GLY A 206 -22.99 -18.49 -8.85
#